data_41b1c06aa55e91e17963aba9ec604516
#
_entry.id   41b1c06aa55e91e17963aba9ec604516
#
_cell.length_a   1.000
_cell.length_b   1.000
_cell.length_c   1.000
_cell.angle_alpha   90.00
_cell.angle_beta   90.00
_cell.angle_gamma   90.00
#
_symmetry.space_group_name_H-M   'P 1'
#
loop_
_entity.id
_entity.type
_entity.pdbx_description
1 polymer ?
#
loop_
_entity_poly.entity_id
_entity_poly.type
_entity_poly.pdbx_seq_one_letter_code
_entity_poly.pdbx_strand_id
1 'polypeptide(L)'
;KFLADGGCSGGAYDIIICDECHSTDATSILGIGTVLDQAETAGARLVVLATATPPGSVTVPHPNIEEVALSTTGEIPFYGKAIPLEVIKGGRHLIFCHSKKKCDELAAKLVALGINAVAYYRGLDVSVIPTSGDVVVVATDALMTGYTGDFDSVIDCNTCVTQTVDFSLDPTFTIETITLPQDAVSRTQRRGRTGRGKPG
;
A
#
# COMPACT_ATOMS: atom_id res chain seq x y z
N LYS A 1 13.02 15.04 6.58
CA LYS A 1 14.07 15.23 7.61
C LYS A 1 15.47 15.18 6.97
N PHE A 2 15.92 14.06 6.38
CA PHE A 2 17.26 13.92 5.79
C PHE A 2 17.67 15.09 4.88
N LEU A 3 16.83 15.48 3.93
CA LEU A 3 17.10 16.62 3.04
C LEU A 3 17.16 17.96 3.78
N ALA A 4 16.29 18.16 4.78
CA ALA A 4 16.26 19.38 5.58
C ALA A 4 17.49 19.50 6.50
N ASP A 5 18.07 18.36 6.88
CA ASP A 5 19.28 18.31 7.72
C ASP A 5 20.59 18.42 6.89
N GLY A 6 20.50 18.72 5.59
CA GLY A 6 21.65 18.92 4.69
C GLY A 6 22.11 17.67 3.94
N GLY A 7 21.30 16.64 3.86
CA GLY A 7 21.64 15.40 3.15
C GLY A 7 22.82 14.66 3.79
N CYS A 8 23.74 14.13 2.98
CA CYS A 8 24.91 13.41 3.46
C CYS A 8 25.91 14.29 4.21
N SER A 9 25.93 15.61 3.96
CA SER A 9 26.83 16.56 4.63
C SER A 9 26.45 16.83 6.10
N GLY A 10 25.24 16.48 6.52
CA GLY A 10 24.77 16.65 7.90
C GLY A 10 25.29 15.62 8.91
N GLY A 11 26.10 14.64 8.47
CA GLY A 11 26.66 13.59 9.32
C GLY A 11 27.71 12.76 8.59
N ALA A 12 28.52 12.02 9.36
CA ALA A 12 29.44 11.02 8.82
C ALA A 12 28.80 9.64 8.89
N TYR A 13 28.47 9.08 7.76
CA TYR A 13 27.87 7.76 7.64
C TYR A 13 28.78 6.84 6.83
N ASP A 14 29.17 5.71 7.39
CA ASP A 14 29.89 4.67 6.65
C ASP A 14 28.98 3.91 5.69
N ILE A 15 27.72 3.69 6.11
CA ILE A 15 26.72 2.94 5.36
C ILE A 15 25.43 3.75 5.31
N ILE A 16 24.86 3.89 4.11
CA ILE A 16 23.56 4.54 3.88
C ILE A 16 22.62 3.52 3.26
N ILE A 17 21.47 3.30 3.88
CA ILE A 17 20.45 2.38 3.39
C ILE A 17 19.21 3.20 2.98
N CYS A 18 18.84 3.09 1.70
CA CYS A 18 17.61 3.66 1.15
C CYS A 18 16.60 2.52 1.02
N ASP A 19 15.73 2.38 2.03
CA ASP A 19 14.67 1.38 2.01
C ASP A 19 13.48 1.88 1.21
N GLU A 20 12.68 0.94 0.67
CA GLU A 20 11.53 1.24 -0.19
C GLU A 20 11.89 2.14 -1.39
N CYS A 21 13.06 1.89 -2.00
CA CYS A 21 13.61 2.74 -3.07
C CYS A 21 12.80 2.72 -4.39
N HIS A 22 11.72 1.92 -4.47
CA HIS A 22 10.76 1.94 -5.58
C HIS A 22 9.80 3.13 -5.53
N SER A 23 9.72 3.85 -4.41
CA SER A 23 8.80 4.99 -4.25
C SER A 23 9.10 6.10 -5.27
N THR A 24 8.05 6.60 -5.93
CA THR A 24 8.14 7.58 -7.01
C THR A 24 7.66 8.98 -6.62
N ASP A 25 7.39 9.22 -5.33
CA ASP A 25 7.08 10.55 -4.83
C ASP A 25 8.31 11.47 -4.90
N ALA A 26 8.10 12.75 -5.07
CA ALA A 26 9.16 13.75 -5.27
C ALA A 26 10.21 13.74 -4.15
N THR A 27 9.79 13.56 -2.89
CA THR A 27 10.71 13.52 -1.74
C THR A 27 11.62 12.30 -1.78
N SER A 28 11.08 11.12 -2.11
CA SER A 28 11.87 9.88 -2.23
C SER A 28 12.85 9.95 -3.39
N ILE A 29 12.41 10.41 -4.57
CA ILE A 29 13.29 10.58 -5.73
C ILE A 29 14.42 11.56 -5.43
N LEU A 30 14.10 12.71 -4.84
CA LEU A 30 15.10 13.72 -4.48
C LEU A 30 16.05 13.17 -3.40
N GLY A 31 15.53 12.47 -2.40
CA GLY A 31 16.35 11.89 -1.33
C GLY A 31 17.32 10.85 -1.84
N ILE A 32 16.88 9.91 -2.68
CA ILE A 32 17.74 8.89 -3.28
C ILE A 32 18.77 9.55 -4.22
N GLY A 33 18.34 10.49 -5.06
CA GLY A 33 19.23 11.24 -5.93
C GLY A 33 20.34 11.98 -5.15
N THR A 34 19.97 12.62 -4.03
CA THR A 34 20.94 13.28 -3.14
C THR A 34 21.93 12.30 -2.53
N VAL A 35 21.47 11.11 -2.10
CA VAL A 35 22.37 10.08 -1.57
C VAL A 35 23.35 9.62 -2.65
N LEU A 36 22.88 9.31 -3.85
CA LEU A 36 23.72 8.84 -4.94
C LEU A 36 24.75 9.88 -5.39
N ASP A 37 24.39 11.16 -5.33
CA ASP A 37 25.29 12.26 -5.71
C ASP A 37 26.35 12.56 -4.62
N GLN A 38 25.99 12.48 -3.36
CA GLN A 38 26.79 13.00 -2.25
C GLN A 38 27.49 11.93 -1.40
N ALA A 39 27.06 10.66 -1.45
CA ALA A 39 27.51 9.65 -0.51
C ALA A 39 29.05 9.43 -0.52
N GLU A 40 29.64 9.36 -1.71
CA GLU A 40 31.09 9.14 -1.86
C GLU A 40 31.88 10.36 -1.32
N THR A 41 31.49 11.56 -1.70
CA THR A 41 32.13 12.82 -1.22
C THR A 41 32.00 13.00 0.29
N ALA A 42 30.89 12.54 0.87
CA ALA A 42 30.65 12.57 2.31
C ALA A 42 31.37 11.43 3.06
N GLY A 43 32.08 10.54 2.38
CA GLY A 43 32.87 9.47 2.96
C GLY A 43 32.10 8.17 3.22
N ALA A 44 30.90 8.01 2.67
CA ALA A 44 30.18 6.75 2.77
C ALA A 44 30.88 5.64 1.97
N ARG A 45 31.01 4.48 2.59
CA ARG A 45 31.68 3.31 2.00
C ARG A 45 30.74 2.38 1.28
N LEU A 46 29.46 2.45 1.60
CA LEU A 46 28.42 1.60 1.04
C LEU A 46 27.07 2.35 0.98
N VAL A 47 26.43 2.27 -0.18
CA VAL A 47 25.02 2.67 -0.36
C VAL A 47 24.21 1.43 -0.74
N VAL A 48 23.16 1.15 0.01
CA VAL A 48 22.24 0.03 -0.25
C VAL A 48 20.90 0.59 -0.68
N LEU A 49 20.44 0.19 -1.86
CA LEU A 49 19.08 0.46 -2.33
C LEU A 49 18.25 -0.81 -2.11
N ALA A 50 17.30 -0.75 -1.21
CA ALA A 50 16.47 -1.89 -0.82
C ALA A 50 15.03 -1.73 -1.30
N THR A 51 14.51 -2.76 -1.95
CA THR A 51 13.09 -2.85 -2.33
C THR A 51 12.70 -4.29 -2.63
N ALA A 52 11.47 -4.65 -2.28
CA ALA A 52 10.86 -5.92 -2.70
C ALA A 52 10.33 -5.87 -4.14
N THR A 53 10.20 -4.67 -4.73
CA THR A 53 9.63 -4.44 -6.06
C THR A 53 10.52 -3.51 -6.88
N PRO A 54 11.68 -3.99 -7.40
CA PRO A 54 12.56 -3.17 -8.24
C PRO A 54 11.83 -2.65 -9.49
N PRO A 55 12.29 -1.54 -10.10
CA PRO A 55 11.73 -1.02 -11.34
C PRO A 55 11.68 -2.09 -12.44
N GLY A 56 10.57 -2.17 -13.16
CA GLY A 56 10.37 -3.18 -14.20
C GLY A 56 9.93 -4.56 -13.68
N SER A 57 9.71 -4.71 -12.37
CA SER A 57 9.17 -5.94 -11.80
C SER A 57 7.78 -6.23 -12.33
N VAL A 58 7.49 -7.52 -12.52
CA VAL A 58 6.15 -8.03 -12.78
C VAL A 58 5.70 -8.87 -11.60
N THR A 59 4.39 -8.92 -11.35
CA THR A 59 3.84 -9.79 -10.32
C THR A 59 3.94 -11.24 -10.78
N VAL A 60 4.69 -12.05 -10.04
CA VAL A 60 4.86 -13.49 -10.31
C VAL A 60 4.04 -14.31 -9.29
N PRO A 61 3.66 -15.57 -9.61
CA PRO A 61 3.00 -16.46 -8.65
C PRO A 61 3.80 -16.57 -7.35
N HIS A 62 3.11 -16.63 -6.22
CA HIS A 62 3.73 -16.77 -4.90
C HIS A 62 3.43 -18.16 -4.34
N PRO A 63 4.44 -18.88 -3.78
CA PRO A 63 4.28 -20.27 -3.37
C PRO A 63 3.23 -20.49 -2.25
N ASN A 64 3.00 -19.49 -1.42
CA ASN A 64 2.08 -19.55 -0.28
C ASN A 64 0.78 -18.77 -0.48
N ILE A 65 0.51 -18.27 -1.68
CA ILE A 65 -0.69 -17.45 -1.94
C ILE A 65 -1.42 -18.03 -3.15
N GLU A 66 -2.70 -18.35 -2.96
CA GLU A 66 -3.60 -18.71 -4.04
C GLU A 66 -4.34 -17.45 -4.52
N GLU A 67 -4.19 -17.11 -5.80
CA GLU A 67 -4.87 -15.96 -6.38
C GLU A 67 -6.16 -16.42 -7.09
N VAL A 68 -7.30 -15.92 -6.61
CA VAL A 68 -8.62 -16.24 -7.16
C VAL A 68 -9.31 -14.97 -7.66
N ALA A 69 -9.86 -15.00 -8.86
CA ALA A 69 -10.65 -13.90 -9.39
C ALA A 69 -12.04 -13.87 -8.76
N LEU A 70 -12.46 -12.71 -8.25
CA LEU A 70 -13.83 -12.53 -7.78
C LEU A 70 -14.83 -12.70 -8.93
N SER A 71 -15.91 -13.41 -8.67
CA SER A 71 -17.05 -13.53 -9.59
C SER A 71 -17.96 -12.30 -9.50
N THR A 72 -19.00 -12.28 -10.31
CA THR A 72 -20.07 -11.26 -10.22
C THR A 72 -21.19 -11.67 -9.27
N THR A 73 -21.13 -12.89 -8.73
CA THR A 73 -22.12 -13.45 -7.81
C THR A 73 -21.57 -13.49 -6.39
N GLY A 74 -22.32 -13.00 -5.43
CA GLY A 74 -21.97 -12.94 -4.02
C GLY A 74 -22.81 -11.89 -3.28
N GLU A 75 -22.74 -11.91 -1.96
CA GLU A 75 -23.63 -11.11 -1.11
C GLU A 75 -23.17 -9.65 -1.01
N ILE A 76 -21.88 -9.39 -1.22
CA ILE A 76 -21.29 -8.07 -0.98
C ILE A 76 -20.80 -7.50 -2.31
N PRO A 77 -21.52 -6.53 -2.93
CA PRO A 77 -21.06 -5.87 -4.15
C PRO A 77 -19.73 -5.15 -3.94
N PHE A 78 -18.79 -5.39 -4.86
CA PHE A 78 -17.42 -4.87 -4.77
C PHE A 78 -16.85 -4.60 -6.16
N TYR A 79 -16.74 -3.34 -6.57
CA TYR A 79 -16.12 -2.90 -7.84
C TYR A 79 -16.59 -3.66 -9.10
N GLY A 80 -17.90 -3.82 -9.27
CA GLY A 80 -18.48 -4.57 -10.39
C GLY A 80 -18.38 -6.09 -10.27
N LYS A 81 -17.84 -6.56 -9.17
CA LYS A 81 -17.80 -7.94 -8.73
C LYS A 81 -18.57 -8.12 -7.43
N ALA A 82 -18.43 -9.25 -6.78
CA ALA A 82 -18.97 -9.50 -5.47
C ALA A 82 -18.01 -10.30 -4.60
N ILE A 83 -18.01 -10.02 -3.31
CA ILE A 83 -17.29 -10.81 -2.31
C ILE A 83 -18.30 -11.80 -1.72
N PRO A 84 -18.02 -13.12 -1.80
CA PRO A 84 -18.81 -14.10 -1.10
C PRO A 84 -18.62 -13.96 0.41
N LEU A 85 -19.72 -13.98 1.18
CA LEU A 85 -19.68 -13.84 2.63
C LEU A 85 -18.80 -14.91 3.29
N GLU A 86 -18.81 -16.11 2.75
CA GLU A 86 -18.03 -17.25 3.24
C GLU A 86 -16.51 -16.98 3.27
N VAL A 87 -16.00 -16.16 2.35
CA VAL A 87 -14.56 -15.87 2.23
C VAL A 87 -14.05 -15.05 3.41
N ILE A 88 -14.92 -14.22 4.00
CA ILE A 88 -14.55 -13.27 5.06
C ILE A 88 -15.23 -13.57 6.41
N LYS A 89 -15.87 -14.71 6.52
CA LYS A 89 -16.55 -15.16 7.73
C LYS A 89 -15.56 -15.88 8.64
N GLY A 90 -15.18 -15.22 9.72
CA GLY A 90 -14.16 -15.74 10.65
C GLY A 90 -12.73 -15.55 10.14
N GLY A 91 -11.79 -15.34 11.06
CA GLY A 91 -10.40 -15.02 10.73
C GLY A 91 -10.12 -13.55 10.50
N ARG A 92 -8.97 -13.27 9.94
CA ARG A 92 -8.47 -11.92 9.71
C ARG A 92 -8.35 -11.63 8.22
N HIS A 93 -9.14 -10.72 7.71
CA HIS A 93 -9.20 -10.43 6.28
C HIS A 93 -8.92 -8.96 6.01
N LEU A 94 -8.29 -8.68 4.88
CA LEU A 94 -7.98 -7.33 4.45
C LEU A 94 -8.63 -7.05 3.11
N ILE A 95 -9.36 -5.95 3.01
CA ILE A 95 -10.00 -5.49 1.77
C ILE A 95 -9.42 -4.13 1.41
N PHE A 96 -8.75 -4.04 0.27
CA PHE A 96 -8.27 -2.76 -0.23
C PHE A 96 -9.33 -2.03 -1.05
N CYS A 97 -9.57 -0.77 -0.68
CA CYS A 97 -10.41 0.17 -1.41
C CYS A 97 -9.60 1.40 -1.83
N HIS A 98 -9.99 2.05 -2.92
CA HIS A 98 -9.26 3.19 -3.47
C HIS A 98 -9.48 4.51 -2.71
N SER A 99 -10.49 4.63 -1.85
CA SER A 99 -10.82 5.87 -1.16
C SER A 99 -11.35 5.65 0.26
N LYS A 100 -11.16 6.66 1.12
CA LYS A 100 -11.69 6.69 2.50
C LYS A 100 -13.20 6.43 2.53
N LYS A 101 -13.94 7.12 1.67
CA LYS A 101 -15.39 6.97 1.55
C LYS A 101 -15.79 5.52 1.27
N LYS A 102 -15.09 4.87 0.36
CA LYS A 102 -15.36 3.45 0.04
C LYS A 102 -15.00 2.52 1.19
N CYS A 103 -13.96 2.83 1.95
CA CYS A 103 -13.63 2.06 3.17
C CYS A 103 -14.77 2.16 4.20
N ASP A 104 -15.24 3.36 4.47
CA ASP A 104 -16.32 3.58 5.45
C ASP A 104 -17.63 2.93 5.02
N GLU A 105 -18.04 3.11 3.75
CA GLU A 105 -19.25 2.51 3.18
C GLU A 105 -19.24 0.98 3.29
N LEU A 106 -18.10 0.37 2.93
CA LEU A 106 -17.98 -1.09 2.95
C LEU A 106 -17.89 -1.62 4.39
N ALA A 107 -17.11 -0.99 5.27
CA ALA A 107 -17.03 -1.39 6.67
C ALA A 107 -18.39 -1.32 7.35
N ALA A 108 -19.16 -0.23 7.16
CA ALA A 108 -20.50 -0.09 7.70
C ALA A 108 -21.45 -1.20 7.18
N LYS A 109 -21.36 -1.54 5.89
CA LYS A 109 -22.14 -2.61 5.30
C LYS A 109 -21.80 -3.98 5.90
N LEU A 110 -20.52 -4.27 6.11
CA LEU A 110 -20.07 -5.51 6.75
C LEU A 110 -20.57 -5.62 8.19
N VAL A 111 -20.47 -4.52 8.95
CA VAL A 111 -21.02 -4.46 10.33
C VAL A 111 -22.53 -4.70 10.34
N ALA A 112 -23.28 -4.14 9.40
CA ALA A 112 -24.71 -4.39 9.26
C ALA A 112 -25.05 -5.87 8.94
N LEU A 113 -24.11 -6.61 8.35
CA LEU A 113 -24.22 -8.06 8.10
C LEU A 113 -23.71 -8.91 9.28
N GLY A 114 -23.36 -8.28 10.41
CA GLY A 114 -22.90 -8.98 11.62
C GLY A 114 -21.40 -9.35 11.60
N ILE A 115 -20.62 -8.78 10.67
CA ILE A 115 -19.17 -9.02 10.58
C ILE A 115 -18.45 -7.94 11.38
N ASN A 116 -17.47 -8.32 12.20
CA ASN A 116 -16.58 -7.37 12.84
C ASN A 116 -15.67 -6.72 11.79
N ALA A 117 -15.97 -5.49 11.40
CA ALA A 117 -15.24 -4.78 10.35
C ALA A 117 -14.83 -3.40 10.82
N VAL A 118 -13.62 -2.98 10.41
CA VAL A 118 -13.07 -1.65 10.70
C VAL A 118 -12.52 -1.01 9.44
N ALA A 119 -12.71 0.30 9.29
CA ALA A 119 -12.07 1.07 8.24
C ALA A 119 -10.70 1.58 8.71
N TYR A 120 -9.71 1.57 7.81
CA TYR A 120 -8.38 2.12 8.07
C TYR A 120 -7.85 2.93 6.88
N TYR A 121 -7.45 4.16 7.13
CA TYR A 121 -6.87 5.06 6.13
C TYR A 121 -6.04 6.15 6.79
N ARG A 122 -5.30 6.93 6.01
CA ARG A 122 -4.45 8.02 6.50
C ARG A 122 -5.25 8.97 7.40
N GLY A 123 -4.75 9.16 8.63
CA GLY A 123 -5.33 10.01 9.67
C GLY A 123 -5.99 9.23 10.80
N LEU A 124 -6.12 7.92 10.67
CA LEU A 124 -6.54 7.04 11.77
C LEU A 124 -5.32 6.43 12.46
N ASP A 125 -5.45 6.21 13.76
CA ASP A 125 -4.45 5.48 14.52
C ASP A 125 -4.55 3.98 14.25
N VAL A 126 -3.40 3.30 14.19
CA VAL A 126 -3.35 1.85 13.92
C VAL A 126 -4.05 1.01 14.99
N SER A 127 -4.25 1.56 16.18
CA SER A 127 -4.96 0.91 17.28
C SER A 127 -6.44 0.63 17.02
N VAL A 128 -7.02 1.23 15.98
CA VAL A 128 -8.40 0.89 15.53
C VAL A 128 -8.49 -0.54 14.99
N ILE A 129 -7.36 -1.12 14.59
CA ILE A 129 -7.28 -2.50 14.09
C ILE A 129 -7.06 -3.44 15.29
N PRO A 130 -8.00 -4.35 15.60
CA PRO A 130 -7.81 -5.32 16.66
C PRO A 130 -6.55 -6.16 16.43
N THR A 131 -5.78 -6.39 17.50
CA THR A 131 -4.53 -7.17 17.43
C THR A 131 -4.77 -8.67 17.34
N SER A 132 -5.96 -9.13 17.75
CA SER A 132 -6.35 -10.55 17.76
C SER A 132 -7.83 -10.71 17.49
N GLY A 133 -8.23 -11.93 17.19
CA GLY A 133 -9.61 -12.30 16.88
C GLY A 133 -10.01 -12.01 15.44
N ASP A 134 -11.25 -12.35 15.13
CA ASP A 134 -11.82 -12.21 13.80
C ASP A 134 -12.07 -10.74 13.49
N VAL A 135 -11.58 -10.27 12.35
CA VAL A 135 -11.79 -8.91 11.88
C VAL A 135 -11.62 -8.81 10.36
N VAL A 136 -12.43 -7.99 9.74
CA VAL A 136 -12.24 -7.54 8.36
C VAL A 136 -11.76 -6.10 8.39
N VAL A 137 -10.54 -5.86 7.95
CA VAL A 137 -9.98 -4.52 7.83
C VAL A 137 -10.24 -4.02 6.41
N VAL A 138 -10.97 -2.92 6.28
CA VAL A 138 -11.20 -2.27 4.98
C VAL A 138 -10.31 -1.05 4.91
N ALA A 139 -9.31 -1.08 4.04
CA ALA A 139 -8.24 -0.09 4.08
C ALA A 139 -7.91 0.51 2.70
N THR A 140 -7.32 1.69 2.73
CA THR A 140 -6.56 2.24 1.62
C THR A 140 -5.09 1.80 1.71
N ASP A 141 -4.26 2.18 0.72
CA ASP A 141 -2.82 1.91 0.74
C ASP A 141 -2.08 2.50 1.96
N ALA A 142 -2.73 3.34 2.75
CA ALA A 142 -2.18 3.82 4.03
C ALA A 142 -1.81 2.68 5.00
N LEU A 143 -2.48 1.53 4.91
CA LEU A 143 -2.15 0.35 5.71
C LEU A 143 -0.75 -0.20 5.39
N MET A 144 -0.26 0.03 4.17
CA MET A 144 1.03 -0.49 3.71
C MET A 144 2.21 0.03 4.54
N THR A 145 2.11 1.24 5.07
CA THR A 145 3.19 1.93 5.81
C THR A 145 3.01 1.92 7.33
N GLY A 146 1.83 1.60 7.84
CA GLY A 146 1.51 1.75 9.27
C GLY A 146 1.23 0.46 10.01
N TYR A 147 1.10 -0.68 9.32
CA TYR A 147 0.65 -1.92 9.93
C TYR A 147 1.53 -3.10 9.56
N THR A 148 1.95 -3.85 10.57
CA THR A 148 2.69 -5.11 10.41
C THR A 148 1.81 -6.24 10.94
N GLY A 149 1.13 -6.94 10.06
CA GLY A 149 0.30 -8.09 10.40
C GLY A 149 0.13 -8.99 9.19
N ASP A 150 -0.25 -10.23 9.45
CA ASP A 150 -0.58 -11.22 8.43
C ASP A 150 -2.09 -11.45 8.42
N PHE A 151 -2.66 -11.49 7.23
CA PHE A 151 -4.08 -11.75 7.04
C PHE A 151 -4.29 -13.12 6.40
N ASP A 152 -5.43 -13.75 6.68
CA ASP A 152 -5.83 -15.01 6.07
C ASP A 152 -6.14 -14.84 4.59
N SER A 153 -6.72 -13.70 4.22
CA SER A 153 -6.93 -13.34 2.81
C SER A 153 -6.82 -11.84 2.59
N VAL A 154 -6.51 -11.48 1.34
CA VAL A 154 -6.51 -10.11 0.85
C VAL A 154 -7.43 -10.02 -0.36
N ILE A 155 -8.36 -9.08 -0.31
CA ILE A 155 -9.25 -8.75 -1.42
C ILE A 155 -8.86 -7.39 -1.95
N ASP A 156 -8.56 -7.32 -3.24
CA ASP A 156 -8.02 -6.13 -3.87
C ASP A 156 -9.00 -5.52 -4.87
N CYS A 157 -9.24 -4.21 -4.77
CA CYS A 157 -10.08 -3.47 -5.72
C CYS A 157 -9.41 -3.30 -7.10
N ASN A 158 -8.14 -3.67 -7.25
CA ASN A 158 -7.35 -3.53 -8.47
C ASN A 158 -7.25 -2.10 -9.03
N THR A 159 -7.51 -1.10 -8.19
CA THR A 159 -7.41 0.31 -8.55
C THR A 159 -6.59 1.07 -7.52
N CYS A 160 -5.92 2.13 -7.98
CA CYS A 160 -5.24 3.08 -7.11
C CYS A 160 -5.67 4.50 -7.46
N VAL A 161 -5.52 5.39 -6.48
CA VAL A 161 -5.74 6.82 -6.66
C VAL A 161 -4.39 7.50 -6.71
N THR A 162 -4.18 8.29 -7.74
CA THR A 162 -2.96 9.10 -7.90
C THR A 162 -3.32 10.53 -8.25
N GLN A 163 -2.36 11.42 -8.07
CA GLN A 163 -2.48 12.81 -8.49
C GLN A 163 -1.73 13.01 -9.80
N THR A 164 -2.35 13.72 -10.72
CA THR A 164 -1.72 14.20 -11.96
C THR A 164 -1.70 15.71 -11.96
N VAL A 165 -0.69 16.29 -12.61
CA VAL A 165 -0.55 17.72 -12.77
C VAL A 165 -0.84 18.05 -14.22
N ASP A 166 -1.85 18.87 -14.46
CA ASP A 166 -2.15 19.40 -15.78
C ASP A 166 -1.52 20.79 -15.95
N PHE A 167 -0.56 20.88 -16.86
CA PHE A 167 0.15 22.12 -17.21
C PHE A 167 -0.46 22.84 -18.40
N SER A 168 -1.58 22.37 -18.94
CA SER A 168 -2.21 22.94 -20.12
C SER A 168 -2.80 24.33 -19.89
N LEU A 169 -3.00 24.71 -18.64
CA LEU A 169 -3.58 26.00 -18.25
C LEU A 169 -2.49 27.02 -17.93
N ASP A 170 -2.30 28.02 -18.81
CA ASP A 170 -1.45 29.17 -18.56
C ASP A 170 -2.26 30.28 -17.85
N PRO A 171 -1.77 30.90 -16.77
CA PRO A 171 -0.45 30.76 -16.13
C PRO A 171 -0.42 29.74 -14.96
N THR A 172 -1.41 28.95 -14.76
CA THR A 172 -1.55 28.04 -13.61
C THR A 172 -1.53 26.60 -14.05
N PHE A 173 -1.24 25.71 -13.12
CA PHE A 173 -1.42 24.28 -13.27
C PHE A 173 -2.54 23.80 -12.36
N THR A 174 -3.20 22.72 -12.73
CA THR A 174 -4.19 22.04 -11.88
C THR A 174 -3.65 20.70 -11.41
N ILE A 175 -3.97 20.35 -10.15
CA ILE A 175 -3.69 19.04 -9.61
C ILE A 175 -5.03 18.28 -9.59
N GLU A 176 -5.09 17.23 -10.34
CA GLU A 176 -6.26 16.37 -10.40
C GLU A 176 -6.01 15.03 -9.72
N THR A 177 -7.03 14.53 -9.04
CA THR A 177 -7.01 13.19 -8.45
C THR A 177 -7.71 12.24 -9.41
N ILE A 178 -6.97 11.28 -9.92
CA ILE A 178 -7.48 10.29 -10.88
C ILE A 178 -7.41 8.89 -10.28
N THR A 179 -8.36 8.04 -10.70
CA THR A 179 -8.37 6.61 -10.34
C THR A 179 -7.92 5.82 -11.56
N LEU A 180 -6.89 5.02 -11.37
CA LEU A 180 -6.27 4.19 -12.40
C LEU A 180 -6.29 2.72 -11.99
N PRO A 181 -6.18 1.77 -12.95
CA PRO A 181 -5.80 0.40 -12.61
C PRO A 181 -4.49 0.40 -11.83
N GLN A 182 -4.38 -0.49 -10.84
CA GLN A 182 -3.13 -0.61 -10.07
C GLN A 182 -1.99 -1.13 -10.94
N ASP A 183 -0.77 -0.74 -10.59
CA ASP A 183 0.45 -1.25 -11.20
C ASP A 183 0.92 -2.57 -10.54
N ALA A 184 1.96 -3.19 -11.09
CA ALA A 184 2.53 -4.43 -10.57
C ALA A 184 3.14 -4.26 -9.17
N VAL A 185 3.69 -3.09 -8.85
CA VAL A 185 4.26 -2.78 -7.53
C VAL A 185 3.16 -2.78 -6.48
N SER A 186 2.10 -2.00 -6.69
CA SER A 186 0.93 -1.95 -5.79
C SER A 186 0.32 -3.33 -5.62
N ARG A 187 0.12 -4.07 -6.70
CA ARG A 187 -0.44 -5.42 -6.66
C ARG A 187 0.41 -6.38 -5.82
N THR A 188 1.72 -6.39 -6.04
CA THR A 188 2.65 -7.25 -5.30
C THR A 188 2.66 -6.90 -3.82
N GLN A 189 2.67 -5.62 -3.48
CA GLN A 189 2.67 -5.18 -2.08
C GLN A 189 1.36 -5.46 -1.37
N ARG A 190 0.21 -5.21 -2.01
CA ARG A 190 -1.11 -5.55 -1.44
C ARG A 190 -1.24 -7.05 -1.23
N ARG A 191 -0.90 -7.86 -2.22
CA ARG A 191 -0.88 -9.32 -2.12
C ARG A 191 0.00 -9.79 -0.96
N GLY A 192 1.17 -9.19 -0.78
CA GLY A 192 2.13 -9.53 0.26
C GLY A 192 1.67 -9.25 1.71
N ARG A 193 0.41 -8.86 1.93
CA ARG A 193 -0.20 -8.76 3.26
C ARG A 193 -0.79 -10.08 3.75
N THR A 194 -0.75 -11.12 2.93
CA THR A 194 -1.06 -12.50 3.29
C THR A 194 0.09 -13.42 2.87
N GLY A 195 0.05 -14.69 3.25
CA GLY A 195 1.03 -15.69 2.84
C GLY A 195 2.39 -15.62 3.53
N ARG A 196 2.55 -14.82 4.60
CA ARG A 196 3.85 -14.61 5.28
C ARG A 196 4.20 -15.73 6.25
N GLY A 197 3.29 -16.11 7.12
CA GLY A 197 3.49 -17.14 8.14
C GLY A 197 2.60 -18.38 7.93
N LYS A 198 1.61 -18.27 7.05
CA LYS A 198 0.62 -19.29 6.73
C LYS A 198 0.18 -19.13 5.28
N PRO A 199 -0.42 -20.17 4.65
CA PRO A 199 -1.03 -20.01 3.34
C PRO A 199 -2.11 -18.92 3.31
N GLY A 200 -2.19 -18.20 2.21
CA GLY A 200 -3.13 -17.07 2.04
C GLY A 200 -3.78 -17.05 0.66
#